data_c7da7d0bad47315483ac713a87b32a9d
#
_entry.id   c7da7d0bad47315483ac713a87b32a9d
#
_cell.length_a   1.000
_cell.length_b   1.000
_cell.length_c   1.000
_cell.angle_alpha   90.00
_cell.angle_beta   90.00
_cell.angle_gamma   90.00
#
_symmetry.space_group_name_H-M   'P 1'
#
loop_
_entity.id
_entity.type
_entity.pdbx_description
1 polymer ?
#
loop_
_entity_poly.entity_id
_entity_poly.type
_entity_poly.pdbx_seq_one_letter_code
_entity_poly.pdbx_strand_id
1 'polypeptide(L)'
;MKKAMDPICKACLALSGASLLCLIGCWIAGYPAGCRASAVACMPLLAVGLGALPALRGYRFTAWIIAAVVAAMVYPQSFLKVGSLDLRNPTLILLVIQLVMFGMGTQMNLRDFWGVLQMPKAVIVGTAAQFTIMPLVGFALARALNFPPEIGAGIILIGSCSSGLASNVMNYIAGANLALSVTLVAFAQLLAPVMTPLWMTVLVGQDVEVRFLQMMKEIVLMVVLPI
;
A
#
# COMPACT_ATOMS: atom_id res chain seq x y z
N MET A 1 22.13 -8.03 -24.87
CA MET A 1 22.94 -6.81 -24.69
C MET A 1 23.04 -6.50 -23.21
N LYS A 2 24.20 -6.68 -22.58
CA LYS A 2 24.47 -6.27 -21.19
C LYS A 2 24.55 -4.74 -21.16
N LYS A 3 23.46 -4.07 -20.78
CA LYS A 3 23.45 -2.63 -20.55
C LYS A 3 24.42 -2.35 -19.39
N ALA A 4 25.48 -1.60 -19.65
CA ALA A 4 26.46 -1.22 -18.63
C ALA A 4 25.73 -0.64 -17.42
N MET A 5 26.06 -1.17 -16.25
CA MET A 5 25.49 -0.68 -14.97
C MET A 5 25.97 0.76 -14.77
N ASP A 6 25.03 1.70 -14.60
CA ASP A 6 25.35 3.10 -14.36
C ASP A 6 26.26 3.23 -13.13
N PRO A 7 27.38 3.96 -13.22
CA PRO A 7 28.34 4.08 -12.12
C PRO A 7 27.72 4.66 -10.86
N ILE A 8 26.71 5.51 -11.01
CA ILE A 8 25.94 6.11 -9.91
C ILE A 8 25.22 5.02 -9.09
N CYS A 9 24.59 4.05 -9.75
CA CYS A 9 23.87 2.98 -9.06
C CYS A 9 24.82 2.05 -8.29
N LYS A 10 26.05 1.80 -8.81
CA LYS A 10 27.09 1.05 -8.10
C LYS A 10 27.58 1.78 -6.86
N ALA A 11 27.81 3.08 -6.98
CA ALA A 11 28.21 3.92 -5.85
C ALA A 11 27.12 3.97 -4.77
N CYS A 12 25.85 4.09 -5.14
CA CYS A 12 24.73 4.05 -4.20
C CYS A 12 24.61 2.69 -3.49
N LEU A 13 24.88 1.59 -4.20
CA LEU A 13 24.85 0.25 -3.60
C LEU A 13 26.02 0.06 -2.61
N ALA A 14 27.20 0.55 -2.92
CA ALA A 14 28.34 0.51 -2.01
C ALA A 14 28.11 1.39 -0.78
N LEU A 15 27.55 2.59 -0.96
CA LEU A 15 27.19 3.50 0.12
C LEU A 15 26.06 2.94 0.99
N SER A 16 25.09 2.22 0.43
CA SER A 16 24.04 1.55 1.21
C SER A 16 24.62 0.43 2.07
N GLY A 17 25.60 -0.33 1.56
CA GLY A 17 26.33 -1.33 2.34
C GLY A 17 27.14 -0.72 3.49
N ALA A 18 27.82 0.39 3.22
CA ALA A 18 28.57 1.13 4.24
C ALA A 18 27.65 1.70 5.33
N SER A 19 26.48 2.25 4.95
CA SER A 19 25.50 2.77 5.91
C SER A 19 24.86 1.67 6.75
N LEU A 20 24.69 0.48 6.20
CA LEU A 20 24.17 -0.70 6.91
C LEU A 20 25.20 -1.21 7.94
N LEU A 21 26.47 -1.23 7.57
CA LEU A 21 27.55 -1.53 8.52
C LEU A 21 27.65 -0.48 9.65
N CYS A 22 27.48 0.80 9.30
CA CYS A 22 27.42 1.89 10.27
C CYS A 22 26.23 1.74 11.22
N LEU A 23 25.07 1.32 10.72
CA LEU A 23 23.87 1.05 11.52
C LEU A 23 24.11 -0.08 12.52
N ILE A 24 24.72 -1.18 12.08
CA ILE A 24 25.08 -2.30 12.96
C ILE A 24 26.12 -1.85 14.01
N GLY A 25 27.13 -1.10 13.61
CA GLY A 25 28.14 -0.55 14.52
C GLY A 25 27.56 0.39 15.57
N CYS A 26 26.67 1.31 15.15
CA CYS A 26 25.98 2.21 16.07
C CYS A 26 25.02 1.47 17.02
N TRP A 27 24.40 0.40 16.54
CA TRP A 27 23.53 -0.45 17.38
C TRP A 27 24.31 -1.17 18.46
N ILE A 28 25.47 -1.73 18.12
CA ILE A 28 26.40 -2.38 19.08
C ILE A 28 26.98 -1.36 20.06
N ALA A 29 27.30 -0.15 19.58
CA ALA A 29 27.85 0.94 20.40
C ALA A 29 26.80 1.66 21.28
N GLY A 30 25.50 1.35 21.14
CA GLY A 30 24.42 1.96 21.92
C GLY A 30 24.17 3.44 21.60
N TYR A 31 24.49 3.91 20.39
CA TYR A 31 24.35 5.32 19.97
C TYR A 31 23.03 5.56 19.20
N PRO A 32 21.92 5.92 19.88
CA PRO A 32 20.60 5.95 19.25
C PRO A 32 20.46 7.01 18.15
N ALA A 33 21.17 8.14 18.24
CA ALA A 33 21.15 9.19 17.24
C ALA A 33 21.84 8.75 15.94
N GLY A 34 22.97 8.04 16.03
CA GLY A 34 23.67 7.48 14.89
C GLY A 34 22.88 6.40 14.17
N CYS A 35 22.19 5.53 14.93
CA CYS A 35 21.30 4.50 14.38
C CYS A 35 20.14 5.12 13.57
N ARG A 36 19.54 6.20 14.05
CA ARG A 36 18.46 6.89 13.36
C ARG A 36 18.92 7.51 12.05
N ALA A 37 20.03 8.24 12.06
CA ALA A 37 20.58 8.88 10.85
C ALA A 37 21.01 7.85 9.81
N SER A 38 21.70 6.78 10.22
CA SER A 38 22.15 5.73 9.30
C SER A 38 21.00 4.91 8.72
N ALA A 39 19.94 4.64 9.50
CA ALA A 39 18.75 3.95 9.02
C ALA A 39 18.03 4.74 7.91
N VAL A 40 17.87 6.05 8.10
CA VAL A 40 17.19 6.92 7.11
C VAL A 40 18.04 7.13 5.85
N ALA A 41 19.37 7.17 5.98
CA ALA A 41 20.25 7.29 4.81
C ALA A 41 20.38 5.97 4.03
N CYS A 42 20.38 4.82 4.73
CA CYS A 42 20.54 3.49 4.13
C CYS A 42 19.44 3.16 3.13
N MET A 43 18.19 3.40 3.49
CA MET A 43 17.03 2.95 2.72
C MET A 43 16.89 3.63 1.34
N PRO A 44 16.97 4.97 1.18
CA PRO A 44 16.93 5.58 -0.15
C PRO A 44 18.17 5.24 -0.99
N LEU A 45 19.34 5.10 -0.39
CA LEU A 45 20.54 4.64 -1.09
C LEU A 45 20.35 3.21 -1.62
N LEU A 46 19.74 2.34 -0.85
CA LEU A 46 19.40 0.98 -1.24
C LEU A 46 18.34 0.98 -2.35
N ALA A 47 17.32 1.82 -2.26
CA ALA A 47 16.27 1.94 -3.28
C ALA A 47 16.84 2.42 -4.64
N VAL A 48 17.80 3.35 -4.65
CA VAL A 48 18.51 3.78 -5.86
C VAL A 48 19.47 2.67 -6.33
N GLY A 49 20.20 2.04 -5.41
CA GLY A 49 21.16 0.98 -5.69
C GLY A 49 20.54 -0.26 -6.32
N LEU A 50 19.32 -0.65 -5.91
CA LEU A 50 18.55 -1.75 -6.50
C LEU A 50 18.25 -1.51 -7.99
N GLY A 51 18.23 -0.27 -8.45
CA GLY A 51 18.13 0.07 -9.86
C GLY A 51 19.31 -0.40 -10.71
N ALA A 52 20.48 -0.69 -10.09
CA ALA A 52 21.66 -1.21 -10.75
C ALA A 52 21.52 -2.67 -11.22
N LEU A 53 20.74 -3.46 -10.50
CA LEU A 53 20.55 -4.88 -10.75
C LEU A 53 19.29 -5.10 -11.61
N PRO A 54 19.41 -5.58 -12.87
CA PRO A 54 18.25 -5.79 -13.75
C PRO A 54 17.19 -6.70 -13.16
N ALA A 55 17.62 -7.72 -12.40
CA ALA A 55 16.73 -8.69 -11.73
C ALA A 55 15.91 -8.05 -10.59
N LEU A 56 16.38 -6.96 -9.98
CA LEU A 56 15.77 -6.33 -8.81
C LEU A 56 15.07 -5.00 -9.12
N ARG A 57 15.01 -4.61 -10.39
CA ARG A 57 14.33 -3.36 -10.80
C ARG A 57 12.86 -3.31 -10.41
N GLY A 58 12.16 -4.44 -10.42
CA GLY A 58 10.77 -4.53 -9.97
C GLY A 58 10.57 -4.17 -8.50
N TYR A 59 11.56 -4.44 -7.66
CA TYR A 59 11.50 -4.13 -6.22
C TYR A 59 11.88 -2.69 -5.87
N ARG A 60 12.31 -1.89 -6.85
CA ARG A 60 12.70 -0.50 -6.63
C ARG A 60 11.57 0.35 -6.06
N PHE A 61 10.34 0.16 -6.55
CA PHE A 61 9.16 0.84 -6.04
C PHE A 61 8.88 0.46 -4.57
N THR A 62 8.93 -0.82 -4.25
CA THR A 62 8.76 -1.32 -2.89
C THR A 62 9.84 -0.79 -1.94
N ALA A 63 11.09 -0.73 -2.42
CA ALA A 63 12.19 -0.17 -1.63
C ALA A 63 11.98 1.32 -1.31
N TRP A 64 11.45 2.11 -2.24
CA TRP A 64 11.09 3.52 -1.99
C TRP A 64 9.96 3.66 -0.96
N ILE A 65 8.96 2.78 -1.00
CA ILE A 65 7.90 2.77 0.01
C ILE A 65 8.49 2.46 1.40
N ILE A 66 9.31 1.41 1.50
CA ILE A 66 9.96 1.06 2.77
C ILE A 66 10.84 2.21 3.27
N ALA A 67 11.61 2.86 2.38
CA ALA A 67 12.42 4.02 2.73
C ALA A 67 11.58 5.16 3.30
N ALA A 68 10.44 5.47 2.69
CA ALA A 68 9.53 6.51 3.17
C ALA A 68 8.93 6.15 4.54
N VAL A 69 8.52 4.90 4.75
CA VAL A 69 7.98 4.41 6.02
C VAL A 69 9.03 4.50 7.12
N VAL A 70 10.27 4.02 6.87
CA VAL A 70 11.35 4.10 7.85
C VAL A 70 11.68 5.55 8.20
N ALA A 71 11.75 6.43 7.20
CA ALA A 71 11.99 7.86 7.43
C ALA A 71 10.89 8.50 8.31
N ALA A 72 9.63 8.19 8.04
CA ALA A 72 8.50 8.69 8.81
C ALA A 72 8.48 8.15 10.26
N MET A 73 8.89 6.88 10.46
CA MET A 73 8.99 6.30 11.81
C MET A 73 10.13 6.87 12.63
N VAL A 74 11.26 7.17 11.99
CA VAL A 74 12.47 7.68 12.67
C VAL A 74 12.35 9.18 13.00
N TYR A 75 11.76 9.96 12.10
CA TYR A 75 11.56 11.41 12.26
C TYR A 75 10.09 11.83 12.14
N PRO A 76 9.20 11.36 13.03
CA PRO A 76 7.77 11.63 12.91
C PRO A 76 7.45 13.12 12.90
N GLN A 77 8.17 13.93 13.68
CA GLN A 77 7.92 15.38 13.78
C GLN A 77 8.18 16.11 12.47
N SER A 78 9.16 15.70 11.68
CA SER A 78 9.47 16.32 10.39
C SER A 78 8.42 16.01 9.32
N PHE A 79 7.68 14.90 9.48
CA PHE A 79 6.59 14.49 8.58
C PHE A 79 5.21 14.94 9.06
N LEU A 80 5.08 15.41 10.31
CA LEU A 80 3.82 15.87 10.87
C LEU A 80 3.56 17.34 10.58
N LYS A 81 4.61 18.16 10.52
CA LYS A 81 4.51 19.60 10.27
C LYS A 81 5.51 20.03 9.21
N VAL A 82 5.02 20.64 8.15
CA VAL A 82 5.85 21.28 7.13
C VAL A 82 5.56 22.80 7.20
N GLY A 83 6.42 23.51 7.91
CA GLY A 83 6.22 24.94 8.21
C GLY A 83 5.00 25.17 9.10
N SER A 84 4.03 25.93 8.61
CA SER A 84 2.77 26.22 9.30
C SER A 84 1.65 25.21 9.01
N LEU A 85 1.86 24.27 8.08
CA LEU A 85 0.87 23.26 7.68
C LEU A 85 1.00 22.02 8.56
N ASP A 86 -0.08 21.69 9.27
CA ASP A 86 -0.21 20.42 9.98
C ASP A 86 -0.78 19.36 9.03
N LEU A 87 0.09 18.40 8.64
CA LEU A 87 -0.28 17.31 7.76
C LEU A 87 -1.29 16.33 8.38
N ARG A 88 -1.55 16.45 9.67
CA ARG A 88 -2.61 15.70 10.37
C ARG A 88 -4.00 16.28 10.19
N ASN A 89 -4.12 17.45 9.55
CA ASN A 89 -5.43 18.06 9.34
C ASN A 89 -6.33 17.09 8.54
N PRO A 90 -7.46 16.63 9.10
CA PRO A 90 -8.36 15.68 8.42
C PRO A 90 -8.82 16.16 7.05
N THR A 91 -9.03 17.48 6.92
CA THR A 91 -9.45 18.09 5.65
C THR A 91 -8.37 17.96 4.57
N LEU A 92 -7.10 18.16 4.95
CA LEU A 92 -5.98 18.04 4.03
C LEU A 92 -5.77 16.57 3.59
N ILE A 93 -5.86 15.65 4.54
CA ILE A 93 -5.78 14.20 4.25
C ILE A 93 -6.91 13.80 3.29
N LEU A 94 -8.14 14.24 3.55
CA LEU A 94 -9.30 13.95 2.73
C LEU A 94 -9.12 14.51 1.31
N LEU A 95 -8.64 15.74 1.17
CA LEU A 95 -8.38 16.37 -0.12
C LEU A 95 -7.31 15.61 -0.91
N VAL A 96 -6.23 15.20 -0.26
CA VAL A 96 -5.16 14.42 -0.91
C VAL A 96 -5.69 13.06 -1.36
N ILE A 97 -6.48 12.37 -0.53
CA ILE A 97 -7.11 11.09 -0.90
C ILE A 97 -8.04 11.28 -2.10
N GLN A 98 -8.90 12.30 -2.09
CA GLN A 98 -9.80 12.57 -3.21
C GLN A 98 -9.05 12.88 -4.51
N LEU A 99 -7.96 13.64 -4.43
CA LEU A 99 -7.12 13.95 -5.58
C LEU A 99 -6.44 12.70 -6.15
N VAL A 100 -5.96 11.80 -5.30
CA VAL A 100 -5.41 10.51 -5.72
C VAL A 100 -6.49 9.65 -6.34
N MET A 101 -7.67 9.56 -5.73
CA MET A 101 -8.79 8.77 -6.26
C MET A 101 -9.29 9.32 -7.60
N PHE A 102 -9.36 10.65 -7.75
CA PHE A 102 -9.65 11.28 -9.02
C PHE A 102 -8.61 10.92 -10.09
N GLY A 103 -7.31 10.98 -9.75
CA GLY A 103 -6.25 10.54 -10.65
C GLY A 103 -6.35 9.06 -11.04
N MET A 104 -6.85 8.21 -10.14
CA MET A 104 -7.16 6.81 -10.46
C MET A 104 -8.37 6.70 -11.39
N GLY A 105 -9.42 7.47 -11.15
CA GLY A 105 -10.62 7.49 -11.97
C GLY A 105 -10.33 7.90 -13.41
N THR A 106 -9.44 8.86 -13.64
CA THR A 106 -9.05 9.27 -15.01
C THR A 106 -8.34 8.17 -15.80
N GLN A 107 -7.82 7.15 -15.16
CA GLN A 107 -7.19 5.99 -15.81
C GLN A 107 -8.17 4.85 -16.09
N MET A 108 -9.39 4.93 -15.54
CA MET A 108 -10.44 3.93 -15.74
C MET A 108 -11.32 4.35 -16.92
N ASN A 109 -11.62 3.39 -17.79
CA ASN A 109 -12.52 3.57 -18.92
C ASN A 109 -13.83 2.82 -18.70
N LEU A 110 -14.94 3.34 -19.26
CA LEU A 110 -16.21 2.62 -19.28
C LEU A 110 -16.09 1.22 -19.92
N ARG A 111 -15.12 1.03 -20.82
CA ARG A 111 -14.80 -0.27 -21.41
C ARG A 111 -14.30 -1.30 -20.39
N ASP A 112 -13.70 -0.86 -19.30
CA ASP A 112 -13.19 -1.76 -18.24
C ASP A 112 -14.38 -2.44 -17.53
N PHE A 113 -15.49 -1.72 -17.37
CA PHE A 113 -16.74 -2.28 -16.85
C PHE A 113 -17.44 -3.20 -17.87
N TRP A 114 -17.27 -2.94 -19.15
CA TRP A 114 -17.75 -3.85 -20.20
C TRP A 114 -17.02 -5.19 -20.20
N GLY A 115 -15.77 -5.22 -19.74
CA GLY A 115 -14.99 -6.43 -19.54
C GLY A 115 -15.66 -7.43 -18.57
N VAL A 116 -16.47 -6.94 -17.59
CA VAL A 116 -17.26 -7.79 -16.70
C VAL A 116 -18.22 -8.68 -17.51
N LEU A 117 -18.87 -8.11 -18.53
CA LEU A 117 -19.79 -8.85 -19.38
C LEU A 117 -19.09 -9.84 -20.32
N GLN A 118 -17.84 -9.57 -20.68
CA GLN A 118 -17.05 -10.47 -21.54
C GLN A 118 -16.44 -11.66 -20.80
N MET A 119 -16.10 -11.48 -19.51
CA MET A 119 -15.45 -12.51 -18.68
C MET A 119 -16.15 -12.69 -17.32
N PRO A 120 -17.48 -12.96 -17.29
CA PRO A 120 -18.27 -12.92 -16.05
C PRO A 120 -17.78 -13.95 -15.03
N LYS A 121 -17.47 -15.15 -15.46
CA LYS A 121 -16.98 -16.23 -14.56
C LYS A 121 -15.68 -15.83 -13.85
N ALA A 122 -14.72 -15.29 -14.60
CA ALA A 122 -13.42 -14.91 -14.02
C ALA A 122 -13.57 -13.71 -13.07
N VAL A 123 -14.43 -12.73 -13.40
CA VAL A 123 -14.68 -11.58 -12.55
C VAL A 123 -15.43 -11.98 -11.27
N ILE A 124 -16.46 -12.81 -11.35
CA ILE A 124 -17.20 -13.28 -10.17
C ILE A 124 -16.29 -14.09 -9.24
N VAL A 125 -15.53 -15.05 -9.80
CA VAL A 125 -14.62 -15.88 -8.99
C VAL A 125 -13.52 -15.02 -8.36
N GLY A 126 -12.90 -14.12 -9.13
CA GLY A 126 -11.85 -13.25 -8.62
C GLY A 126 -12.33 -12.30 -7.52
N THR A 127 -13.50 -11.68 -7.72
CA THR A 127 -14.10 -10.78 -6.72
C THR A 127 -14.55 -11.55 -5.48
N ALA A 128 -15.18 -12.71 -5.65
CA ALA A 128 -15.57 -13.56 -4.52
C ALA A 128 -14.35 -14.03 -3.73
N ALA A 129 -13.27 -14.44 -4.40
CA ALA A 129 -12.02 -14.81 -3.75
C ALA A 129 -11.42 -13.61 -2.99
N GLN A 130 -11.38 -12.43 -3.60
CA GLN A 130 -10.87 -11.21 -2.96
C GLN A 130 -11.63 -10.88 -1.67
N PHE A 131 -12.95 -10.77 -1.74
CA PHE A 131 -13.78 -10.38 -0.59
C PHE A 131 -14.10 -11.52 0.39
N THR A 132 -13.66 -12.75 0.13
CA THR A 132 -13.82 -13.86 1.09
C THR A 132 -12.48 -14.26 1.69
N ILE A 133 -11.50 -14.58 0.84
CA ILE A 133 -10.21 -15.12 1.31
C ILE A 133 -9.43 -14.05 2.08
N MET A 134 -9.35 -12.82 1.56
CA MET A 134 -8.51 -11.78 2.15
C MET A 134 -9.01 -11.34 3.54
N PRO A 135 -10.31 -11.05 3.78
CA PRO A 135 -10.81 -10.76 5.11
C PRO A 135 -10.61 -11.91 6.10
N LEU A 136 -10.82 -13.15 5.67
CA LEU A 136 -10.63 -14.33 6.53
C LEU A 136 -9.16 -14.55 6.88
N VAL A 137 -8.24 -14.34 5.95
CA VAL A 137 -6.80 -14.37 6.21
C VAL A 137 -6.41 -13.25 7.18
N GLY A 138 -6.92 -12.03 6.99
CA GLY A 138 -6.71 -10.92 7.91
C GLY A 138 -7.20 -11.24 9.32
N PHE A 139 -8.39 -11.82 9.43
CA PHE A 139 -8.96 -12.27 10.71
C PHE A 139 -8.12 -13.38 11.37
N ALA A 140 -7.73 -14.39 10.59
CA ALA A 140 -6.90 -15.49 11.09
C ALA A 140 -5.54 -14.99 11.59
N LEU A 141 -4.90 -14.06 10.90
CA LEU A 141 -3.64 -13.44 11.31
C LEU A 141 -3.81 -12.61 12.59
N ALA A 142 -4.87 -11.80 12.67
CA ALA A 142 -5.15 -10.98 13.85
C ALA A 142 -5.35 -11.85 15.10
N ARG A 143 -6.05 -12.96 14.97
CA ARG A 143 -6.29 -13.92 16.08
C ARG A 143 -5.05 -14.76 16.41
N ALA A 144 -4.33 -15.27 15.40
CA ALA A 144 -3.15 -16.13 15.61
C ALA A 144 -2.01 -15.39 16.30
N LEU A 145 -1.84 -14.09 16.01
CA LEU A 145 -0.77 -13.27 16.60
C LEU A 145 -1.19 -12.53 17.87
N ASN A 146 -2.44 -12.72 18.35
CA ASN A 146 -2.98 -12.12 19.56
C ASN A 146 -2.77 -10.59 19.64
N PHE A 147 -3.00 -9.89 18.54
CA PHE A 147 -2.91 -8.43 18.51
C PHE A 147 -3.99 -7.77 19.38
N PRO A 148 -3.71 -6.57 19.93
CA PRO A 148 -4.74 -5.74 20.54
C PRO A 148 -5.92 -5.53 19.58
N PRO A 149 -7.17 -5.39 20.09
CA PRO A 149 -8.38 -5.29 19.24
C PRO A 149 -8.28 -4.23 18.14
N GLU A 150 -7.69 -3.08 18.45
CA GLU A 150 -7.54 -1.96 17.51
C GLU A 150 -6.58 -2.31 16.35
N ILE A 151 -5.45 -2.99 16.65
CA ILE A 151 -4.50 -3.44 15.63
C ILE A 151 -5.12 -4.58 14.82
N GLY A 152 -5.78 -5.51 15.49
CA GLY A 152 -6.51 -6.61 14.84
C GLY A 152 -7.56 -6.09 13.87
N ALA A 153 -8.36 -5.09 14.28
CA ALA A 153 -9.33 -4.41 13.42
C ALA A 153 -8.67 -3.77 12.20
N GLY A 154 -7.52 -3.14 12.36
CA GLY A 154 -6.75 -2.57 11.25
C GLY A 154 -6.29 -3.63 10.23
N ILE A 155 -5.82 -4.79 10.69
CA ILE A 155 -5.40 -5.90 9.82
C ILE A 155 -6.59 -6.46 9.03
N ILE A 156 -7.73 -6.65 9.70
CA ILE A 156 -8.96 -7.12 9.08
C ILE A 156 -9.47 -6.10 8.06
N LEU A 157 -9.40 -4.79 8.39
CA LEU A 157 -9.77 -3.71 7.48
C LEU A 157 -8.94 -3.75 6.20
N ILE A 158 -7.62 -3.90 6.30
CA ILE A 158 -6.73 -4.02 5.13
C ILE A 158 -7.14 -5.23 4.26
N GLY A 159 -7.44 -6.38 4.89
CA GLY A 159 -7.93 -7.56 4.19
C GLY A 159 -9.30 -7.37 3.53
N SER A 160 -10.14 -6.49 4.09
CA SER A 160 -11.49 -6.23 3.59
C SER A 160 -11.55 -5.13 2.53
N CYS A 161 -10.45 -4.43 2.27
CA CYS A 161 -10.36 -3.42 1.23
C CYS A 161 -10.28 -4.03 -0.17
N SER A 162 -10.71 -3.24 -1.17
CA SER A 162 -10.56 -3.60 -2.58
C SER A 162 -9.09 -3.55 -3.01
N SER A 163 -8.79 -4.22 -4.12
CA SER A 163 -7.46 -4.16 -4.75
C SER A 163 -7.19 -2.78 -5.35
N GLY A 164 -5.93 -2.36 -5.36
CA GLY A 164 -5.51 -1.06 -5.91
C GLY A 164 -4.82 -1.18 -7.27
N LEU A 165 -4.55 -0.03 -7.92
CA LEU A 165 -3.85 0.04 -9.21
C LEU A 165 -2.46 -0.60 -9.19
N ALA A 166 -1.81 -0.67 -8.04
CA ALA A 166 -0.52 -1.31 -7.89
C ALA A 166 -0.54 -2.79 -8.33
N SER A 167 -1.69 -3.48 -8.14
CA SER A 167 -1.85 -4.86 -8.60
C SER A 167 -1.85 -4.96 -10.14
N ASN A 168 -2.41 -3.97 -10.85
CA ASN A 168 -2.38 -3.91 -12.31
C ASN A 168 -0.95 -3.79 -12.84
N VAL A 169 -0.12 -2.96 -12.18
CA VAL A 169 1.30 -2.82 -12.53
C VAL A 169 2.06 -4.12 -12.32
N MET A 170 1.80 -4.82 -11.21
CA MET A 170 2.40 -6.14 -10.93
C MET A 170 1.97 -7.20 -11.94
N ASN A 171 0.68 -7.22 -12.31
CA ASN A 171 0.15 -8.13 -13.34
C ASN A 171 0.75 -7.84 -14.71
N TYR A 172 0.97 -6.57 -15.06
CA TYR A 172 1.66 -6.18 -16.29
C TYR A 172 3.10 -6.69 -16.31
N ILE A 173 3.85 -6.50 -15.23
CA ILE A 173 5.24 -6.96 -15.10
C ILE A 173 5.32 -8.49 -15.15
N ALA A 174 4.33 -9.18 -14.57
CA ALA A 174 4.23 -10.64 -14.57
C ALA A 174 3.77 -11.23 -15.92
N GLY A 175 3.39 -10.40 -16.91
CA GLY A 175 2.85 -10.85 -18.19
C GLY A 175 1.46 -11.51 -18.07
N ALA A 176 0.72 -11.20 -17.00
CA ALA A 176 -0.63 -11.71 -16.77
C ALA A 176 -1.68 -10.94 -17.61
N ASN A 177 -2.92 -11.42 -17.59
CA ASN A 177 -4.01 -10.78 -18.31
C ASN A 177 -4.38 -9.43 -17.67
N LEU A 178 -3.85 -8.35 -18.23
CA LEU A 178 -4.05 -6.99 -17.74
C LEU A 178 -5.52 -6.55 -17.86
N ALA A 179 -6.22 -6.93 -18.93
CA ALA A 179 -7.61 -6.57 -19.12
C ALA A 179 -8.50 -7.15 -18.01
N LEU A 180 -8.28 -8.40 -17.63
CA LEU A 180 -8.96 -9.03 -16.50
C LEU A 180 -8.61 -8.34 -15.18
N SER A 181 -7.34 -7.99 -14.97
CA SER A 181 -6.88 -7.32 -13.75
C SER A 181 -7.56 -5.96 -13.56
N VAL A 182 -7.56 -5.13 -14.60
CA VAL A 182 -8.20 -3.80 -14.57
C VAL A 182 -9.71 -3.91 -14.31
N THR A 183 -10.37 -4.85 -14.99
CA THR A 183 -11.80 -5.12 -14.79
C THR A 183 -12.12 -5.56 -13.37
N LEU A 184 -11.29 -6.45 -12.79
CA LEU A 184 -11.45 -6.90 -11.39
C LEU A 184 -11.31 -5.75 -10.41
N VAL A 185 -10.29 -4.90 -10.59
CA VAL A 185 -10.05 -3.74 -9.71
C VAL A 185 -11.24 -2.77 -9.79
N ALA A 186 -11.71 -2.43 -11.00
CA ALA A 186 -12.85 -1.54 -11.20
C ALA A 186 -14.11 -2.08 -10.52
N PHE A 187 -14.43 -3.36 -10.74
CA PHE A 187 -15.62 -3.98 -10.16
C PHE A 187 -15.51 -4.11 -8.63
N ALA A 188 -14.35 -4.49 -8.11
CA ALA A 188 -14.10 -4.57 -6.67
C ALA A 188 -14.23 -3.20 -5.97
N GLN A 189 -13.81 -2.11 -6.63
CA GLN A 189 -13.96 -0.77 -6.08
C GLN A 189 -15.42 -0.33 -5.97
N LEU A 190 -16.28 -0.71 -6.93
CA LEU A 190 -17.72 -0.43 -6.84
C LEU A 190 -18.40 -1.23 -5.72
N LEU A 191 -17.91 -2.45 -5.43
CA LEU A 191 -18.44 -3.29 -4.36
C LEU A 191 -17.89 -2.93 -2.97
N ALA A 192 -16.72 -2.30 -2.89
CA ALA A 192 -16.03 -1.99 -1.65
C ALA A 192 -16.89 -1.23 -0.63
N PRO A 193 -17.70 -0.21 -0.99
CA PRO A 193 -18.54 0.52 -0.02
C PRO A 193 -19.52 -0.36 0.75
N VAL A 194 -19.89 -1.49 0.20
CA VAL A 194 -20.81 -2.45 0.84
C VAL A 194 -20.03 -3.57 1.50
N MET A 195 -19.09 -4.18 0.77
CA MET A 195 -18.36 -5.37 1.22
C MET A 195 -17.40 -5.07 2.38
N THR A 196 -16.69 -3.93 2.33
CA THR A 196 -15.74 -3.59 3.41
C THR A 196 -16.44 -3.37 4.75
N PRO A 197 -17.50 -2.53 4.86
CA PRO A 197 -18.21 -2.38 6.12
C PRO A 197 -18.93 -3.66 6.58
N LEU A 198 -19.40 -4.49 5.64
CA LEU A 198 -20.03 -5.76 5.96
C LEU A 198 -19.05 -6.69 6.68
N TRP A 199 -17.86 -6.90 6.13
CA TRP A 199 -16.83 -7.73 6.74
C TRP A 199 -16.33 -7.15 8.07
N MET A 200 -16.18 -5.83 8.15
CA MET A 200 -15.81 -5.17 9.42
C MET A 200 -16.87 -5.40 10.49
N THR A 201 -18.15 -5.30 10.17
CA THR A 201 -19.22 -5.55 11.12
C THR A 201 -19.27 -7.02 11.57
N VAL A 202 -19.06 -7.96 10.64
CA VAL A 202 -19.10 -9.40 10.92
C VAL A 202 -17.89 -9.87 11.72
N LEU A 203 -16.68 -9.43 11.36
CA LEU A 203 -15.43 -9.95 11.93
C LEU A 203 -14.92 -9.15 13.14
N VAL A 204 -15.20 -7.85 13.20
CA VAL A 204 -14.67 -6.93 14.21
C VAL A 204 -15.76 -6.37 15.12
N GLY A 205 -17.02 -6.38 14.69
CA GLY A 205 -18.11 -5.70 15.37
C GLY A 205 -18.39 -6.12 16.83
N GLN A 206 -17.78 -7.22 17.30
CA GLN A 206 -17.82 -7.64 18.70
C GLN A 206 -16.72 -6.99 19.56
N ASP A 207 -15.58 -6.64 18.93
CA ASP A 207 -14.40 -6.13 19.63
C ASP A 207 -14.31 -4.58 19.55
N VAL A 208 -14.85 -3.98 18.46
CA VAL A 208 -14.83 -2.53 18.20
C VAL A 208 -16.17 -2.09 17.62
N GLU A 209 -16.71 -0.95 18.06
CA GLU A 209 -17.96 -0.41 17.53
C GLU A 209 -17.82 0.01 16.07
N VAL A 210 -18.40 -0.76 15.15
CA VAL A 210 -18.38 -0.49 13.71
C VAL A 210 -19.75 0.08 13.29
N ARG A 211 -19.76 1.34 12.84
CA ARG A 211 -20.97 1.99 12.31
C ARG A 211 -21.08 1.75 10.81
N PHE A 212 -21.74 0.67 10.42
CA PHE A 212 -21.88 0.23 9.02
C PHE A 212 -22.26 1.36 8.04
N LEU A 213 -23.35 2.09 8.34
CA LEU A 213 -23.86 3.14 7.44
C LEU A 213 -22.92 4.34 7.34
N GLN A 214 -22.25 4.69 8.44
CA GLN A 214 -21.29 5.78 8.42
C GLN A 214 -20.07 5.41 7.60
N MET A 215 -19.51 4.23 7.82
CA MET A 215 -18.35 3.71 7.08
C MET A 215 -18.67 3.57 5.58
N MET A 216 -19.86 3.08 5.24
CA MET A 216 -20.31 3.00 3.85
C MET A 216 -20.38 4.38 3.18
N LYS A 217 -20.95 5.39 3.86
CA LYS A 217 -21.01 6.77 3.35
C LYS A 217 -19.63 7.36 3.14
N GLU A 218 -18.72 7.16 4.08
CA GLU A 218 -17.34 7.67 4.00
C GLU A 218 -16.60 7.03 2.81
N ILE A 219 -16.72 5.73 2.59
CA ILE A 219 -16.11 5.05 1.44
C ILE A 219 -16.72 5.54 0.13
N VAL A 220 -18.03 5.74 0.05
CA VAL A 220 -18.68 6.30 -1.16
C VAL A 220 -18.15 7.70 -1.46
N LEU A 221 -18.07 8.57 -0.44
CA LEU A 221 -17.61 9.94 -0.61
C LEU A 221 -16.11 10.03 -0.94
N MET A 222 -15.28 9.14 -0.36
CA MET A 222 -13.83 9.18 -0.56
C MET A 222 -13.38 8.46 -1.82
N VAL A 223 -14.06 7.39 -2.21
CA VAL A 223 -13.62 6.50 -3.30
C VAL A 223 -14.49 6.62 -4.53
N VAL A 224 -15.82 6.45 -4.38
CA VAL A 224 -16.72 6.36 -5.54
C VAL A 224 -17.00 7.72 -6.17
N LEU A 225 -17.15 8.75 -5.35
CA LEU A 225 -17.50 10.10 -5.84
C LEU A 225 -16.39 10.73 -6.70
N PRO A 226 -15.08 10.62 -6.36
CA PRO A 226 -14.02 11.20 -7.16
C PRO A 226 -13.62 10.36 -8.39
N ILE A 227 -13.99 9.07 -8.48
CA ILE A 227 -13.75 8.18 -9.63
C ILE A 227 -14.77 8.44 -10.74
#